data_610ed97266ce58b48665d9d6559bccf7
#
_entry.id   610ed97266ce58b48665d9d6559bccf7
#
_cell.length_a   1.000
_cell.length_b   1.000
_cell.length_c   1.000
_cell.angle_alpha   90.00
_cell.angle_beta   90.00
_cell.angle_gamma   90.00
#
_symmetry.space_group_name_H-M   'P 1'
#
loop_
_entity.id
_entity.type
_entity.pdbx_description
1 polymer ?
#
loop_
_entity_poly.entity_id
_entity_poly.type
_entity_poly.pdbx_seq_one_letter_code
_entity_poly.pdbx_strand_id
1 'polypeptide(L)'
;MYKIVFLFIFISTTVFAEPIYHEKKYPDGEGPFPTVLILHTSGGFRANEIESWASFFLKEGYAIYAPNFFERHGITPKTRKLTFTKFRKPIEKDLTEIVEIMKKDPKVDSKNIFAVGFSNGGFWATFMAGSKQVNASSSHYGVWQFGPSQTADLKGYPAKYIKKDTRPLLILHPKKDQVQKYGRVKSYISKVAKKNLKVEVHYYEKGGHAWHNKKYKKGVGYNREIYKDAMARTITFFNKYKR
;
A
#
# COMPACT_ATOMS: atom_id res chain seq x y z
N MET A 1 -39.60 44.55 35.05
CA MET A 1 -38.24 44.02 34.79
C MET A 1 -38.39 42.79 33.91
N TYR A 2 -38.13 42.95 32.63
CA TYR A 2 -38.14 41.83 31.66
C TYR A 2 -36.75 41.20 31.63
N LYS A 3 -36.67 39.91 31.91
CA LYS A 3 -35.42 39.15 31.75
C LYS A 3 -35.31 38.70 30.30
N ILE A 4 -34.32 39.25 29.59
CA ILE A 4 -33.96 38.79 28.25
C ILE A 4 -33.08 37.54 28.43
N VAL A 5 -33.59 36.39 27.95
CA VAL A 5 -32.82 35.12 27.89
C VAL A 5 -32.15 35.06 26.51
N PHE A 6 -30.83 35.17 26.48
CA PHE A 6 -30.05 34.93 25.26
C PHE A 6 -29.88 33.42 25.04
N LEU A 7 -30.52 32.91 24.00
CA LEU A 7 -30.34 31.54 23.56
C LEU A 7 -29.10 31.50 22.63
N PHE A 8 -27.99 30.97 23.15
CA PHE A 8 -26.81 30.68 22.32
C PHE A 8 -27.04 29.39 21.50
N ILE A 9 -27.31 29.55 20.20
CA ILE A 9 -27.35 28.44 19.26
C ILE A 9 -25.89 28.10 18.88
N PHE A 10 -25.36 27.01 19.41
CA PHE A 10 -24.10 26.43 18.96
C PHE A 10 -24.33 25.77 17.59
N ILE A 11 -23.98 26.45 16.50
CA ILE A 11 -23.90 25.83 15.18
C ILE A 11 -22.62 25.01 15.18
N SER A 12 -22.76 23.71 15.39
CA SER A 12 -21.67 22.74 15.18
C SER A 12 -21.42 22.64 13.68
N THR A 13 -20.42 23.36 13.18
CA THR A 13 -19.91 23.16 11.83
C THR A 13 -19.16 21.84 11.82
N THR A 14 -19.78 20.81 11.26
CA THR A 14 -19.06 19.58 10.91
C THR A 14 -18.03 19.92 9.84
N VAL A 15 -16.78 20.07 10.26
CA VAL A 15 -15.66 20.15 9.32
C VAL A 15 -15.54 18.78 8.66
N PHE A 16 -16.08 18.62 7.47
CA PHE A 16 -15.80 17.46 6.65
C PHE A 16 -14.32 17.51 6.28
N ALA A 17 -13.58 16.49 6.66
CA ALA A 17 -12.19 16.34 6.22
C ALA A 17 -12.18 16.26 4.68
N GLU A 18 -11.27 17.00 4.05
CA GLU A 18 -11.06 16.93 2.61
C GLU A 18 -10.91 15.47 2.15
N PRO A 19 -11.57 15.07 1.05
CA PRO A 19 -11.45 13.70 0.55
C PRO A 19 -9.99 13.39 0.20
N ILE A 20 -9.59 12.13 0.39
CA ILE A 20 -8.24 11.71 0.01
C ILE A 20 -8.07 11.81 -1.51
N TYR A 21 -7.05 12.58 -1.94
CA TYR A 21 -6.70 12.65 -3.36
C TYR A 21 -6.30 11.27 -3.88
N HIS A 22 -6.85 10.87 -5.01
CA HIS A 22 -6.50 9.63 -5.68
C HIS A 22 -6.69 9.74 -7.19
N GLU A 23 -5.81 9.05 -7.93
CA GLU A 23 -6.04 8.78 -9.35
C GLU A 23 -6.77 7.46 -9.51
N LYS A 24 -7.65 7.38 -10.50
CA LYS A 24 -8.33 6.17 -10.90
C LYS A 24 -8.27 6.00 -12.41
N LYS A 25 -8.08 4.76 -12.87
CA LYS A 25 -8.12 4.40 -14.29
C LYS A 25 -8.84 3.07 -14.44
N TYR A 26 -9.53 2.93 -15.57
CA TYR A 26 -10.28 1.72 -15.89
C TYR A 26 -9.74 1.11 -17.17
N PRO A 27 -9.83 -0.22 -17.33
CA PRO A 27 -9.67 -0.86 -18.63
C PRO A 27 -10.76 -0.39 -19.60
N ASP A 28 -10.60 -0.71 -20.87
CA ASP A 28 -11.66 -0.54 -21.86
C ASP A 28 -12.86 -1.44 -21.51
N GLY A 29 -14.08 -0.94 -21.77
CA GLY A 29 -15.34 -1.64 -21.49
C GLY A 29 -16.17 -0.99 -20.39
N GLU A 30 -17.29 -1.63 -20.07
CA GLU A 30 -18.29 -1.05 -19.16
C GLU A 30 -18.01 -1.35 -17.69
N GLY A 31 -17.39 -2.48 -17.36
CA GLY A 31 -17.19 -2.96 -15.99
C GLY A 31 -18.39 -3.74 -15.45
N PRO A 32 -18.50 -4.01 -14.13
CA PRO A 32 -17.53 -3.64 -13.09
C PRO A 32 -16.21 -4.44 -13.19
N PHE A 33 -15.09 -3.79 -12.88
CA PHE A 33 -13.75 -4.38 -13.01
C PHE A 33 -13.18 -4.81 -11.67
N PRO A 34 -12.47 -5.96 -11.57
CA PRO A 34 -11.60 -6.21 -10.45
C PRO A 34 -10.59 -5.06 -10.33
N THR A 35 -10.31 -4.60 -9.11
CA THR A 35 -9.63 -3.33 -8.92
C THR A 35 -8.42 -3.46 -8.00
N VAL A 36 -7.32 -2.80 -8.35
CA VAL A 36 -6.07 -2.78 -7.59
C VAL A 36 -5.83 -1.41 -6.96
N LEU A 37 -5.69 -1.38 -5.65
CA LEU A 37 -5.20 -0.25 -4.88
C LEU A 37 -3.68 -0.20 -4.97
N ILE A 38 -3.11 0.84 -5.59
CA ILE A 38 -1.67 1.03 -5.76
C ILE A 38 -1.14 1.99 -4.69
N LEU A 39 -0.20 1.52 -3.86
CA LEU A 39 0.37 2.26 -2.75
C LEU A 39 1.81 2.69 -3.06
N HIS A 40 2.03 3.99 -3.15
CA HIS A 40 3.28 4.58 -3.63
C HIS A 40 4.47 4.45 -2.68
N THR A 41 5.66 4.75 -3.18
CA THR A 41 6.93 4.69 -2.44
C THR A 41 7.11 5.88 -1.48
N SER A 42 8.22 5.88 -0.73
CA SER A 42 8.67 7.04 0.06
C SER A 42 9.01 8.29 -0.77
N GLY A 43 9.06 8.16 -2.10
CA GLY A 43 9.20 9.29 -3.02
C GLY A 43 7.95 10.17 -3.10
N GLY A 44 6.85 9.76 -2.46
CA GLY A 44 5.54 10.38 -2.58
C GLY A 44 4.80 9.93 -3.83
N PHE A 45 3.66 10.54 -4.07
CA PHE A 45 2.84 10.28 -5.25
C PHE A 45 3.53 10.85 -6.49
N ARG A 46 3.76 10.01 -7.49
CA ARG A 46 4.39 10.38 -8.76
C ARG A 46 3.60 9.75 -9.91
N ALA A 47 2.91 10.58 -10.67
CA ALA A 47 2.02 10.14 -11.74
C ALA A 47 2.70 9.16 -12.71
N ASN A 48 3.94 9.43 -13.13
CA ASN A 48 4.69 8.55 -14.04
C ASN A 48 5.08 7.19 -13.45
N GLU A 49 5.31 7.09 -12.13
CA GLU A 49 5.52 5.81 -11.46
C GLU A 49 4.21 5.04 -11.35
N ILE A 50 3.12 5.72 -10.96
CA ILE A 50 1.77 5.14 -10.90
C ILE A 50 1.36 4.63 -12.29
N GLU A 51 1.55 5.43 -13.34
CA GLU A 51 1.28 5.05 -14.73
C GLU A 51 2.01 3.76 -15.12
N SER A 52 3.32 3.71 -14.82
CA SER A 52 4.15 2.53 -15.11
C SER A 52 3.63 1.27 -14.44
N TRP A 53 3.18 1.36 -13.18
CA TRP A 53 2.62 0.20 -12.46
C TRP A 53 1.20 -0.13 -12.95
N ALA A 54 0.37 0.88 -13.14
CA ALA A 54 -1.01 0.74 -13.60
C ALA A 54 -1.10 0.03 -14.95
N SER A 55 -0.16 0.31 -15.87
CA SER A 55 -0.15 -0.28 -17.21
C SER A 55 -0.13 -1.81 -17.22
N PHE A 56 0.47 -2.46 -16.22
CA PHE A 56 0.43 -3.92 -16.10
C PHE A 56 -0.96 -4.43 -15.72
N PHE A 57 -1.62 -3.76 -14.78
CA PHE A 57 -2.93 -4.18 -14.29
C PHE A 57 -4.04 -3.88 -15.28
N LEU A 58 -4.01 -2.72 -15.93
CA LEU A 58 -4.99 -2.33 -16.94
C LEU A 58 -5.01 -3.32 -18.11
N LYS A 59 -3.85 -3.78 -18.58
CA LYS A 59 -3.73 -4.80 -19.64
C LYS A 59 -4.35 -6.15 -19.28
N GLU A 60 -4.42 -6.46 -17.98
CA GLU A 60 -4.99 -7.68 -17.46
C GLU A 60 -6.44 -7.50 -16.98
N GLY A 61 -7.08 -6.39 -17.39
CA GLY A 61 -8.47 -6.12 -17.10
C GLY A 61 -8.77 -5.67 -15.67
N TYR A 62 -7.77 -5.18 -14.92
CA TYR A 62 -7.97 -4.60 -13.60
C TYR A 62 -8.10 -3.08 -13.70
N ALA A 63 -9.09 -2.50 -13.04
CA ALA A 63 -9.07 -1.09 -12.73
C ALA A 63 -8.04 -0.78 -11.65
N ILE A 64 -7.61 0.48 -11.57
CA ILE A 64 -6.69 0.93 -10.53
C ILE A 64 -7.23 2.12 -9.75
N TYR A 65 -6.85 2.18 -8.49
CA TYR A 65 -6.95 3.33 -7.61
C TYR A 65 -5.59 3.59 -6.99
N ALA A 66 -5.12 4.83 -7.00
CA ALA A 66 -3.82 5.21 -6.46
C ALA A 66 -3.98 6.45 -5.57
N PRO A 67 -4.13 6.28 -4.24
CA PRO A 67 -4.26 7.41 -3.32
C PRO A 67 -2.91 8.08 -3.07
N ASN A 68 -2.93 9.42 -2.91
CA ASN A 68 -1.83 10.17 -2.35
C ASN A 68 -1.96 10.22 -0.81
N PHE A 69 -1.59 9.14 -0.13
CA PHE A 69 -1.70 9.06 1.33
C PHE A 69 -0.67 9.90 2.10
N PHE A 70 0.14 10.69 1.40
CA PHE A 70 1.04 11.69 2.00
C PHE A 70 0.38 13.06 2.13
N GLU A 71 -0.41 13.45 1.14
CA GLU A 71 -0.89 14.82 0.93
C GLU A 71 -1.72 15.35 2.09
N ARG A 72 -2.76 14.61 2.50
CA ARG A 72 -3.65 14.99 3.62
C ARG A 72 -2.90 15.26 4.92
N HIS A 73 -1.70 14.71 5.08
CA HIS A 73 -0.87 14.84 6.28
C HIS A 73 0.35 15.75 6.10
N GLY A 74 0.47 16.44 4.97
CA GLY A 74 1.63 17.27 4.66
C GLY A 74 2.96 16.51 4.66
N ILE A 75 2.91 15.20 4.36
CA ILE A 75 4.10 14.36 4.32
C ILE A 75 4.83 14.56 3.00
N THR A 76 6.13 14.75 3.08
CA THR A 76 7.02 14.89 1.93
C THR A 76 8.04 13.75 1.90
N PRO A 77 8.80 13.57 0.79
CA PRO A 77 9.90 12.62 0.78
C PRO A 77 10.93 12.83 1.88
N LYS A 78 11.11 14.07 2.37
CA LYS A 78 12.02 14.39 3.49
C LYS A 78 11.44 13.92 4.84
N THR A 79 10.14 14.04 5.03
CA THR A 79 9.43 13.70 6.28
C THR A 79 8.77 12.31 6.22
N ARG A 80 9.05 11.50 5.20
CA ARG A 80 8.43 10.17 4.94
C ARG A 80 8.38 9.21 6.12
N LYS A 81 9.28 9.34 7.12
CA LYS A 81 9.26 8.51 8.32
C LYS A 81 8.01 8.73 9.17
N LEU A 82 7.37 9.89 9.05
CA LEU A 82 6.16 10.24 9.77
C LEU A 82 4.98 9.34 9.39
N THR A 83 5.01 8.70 8.20
CA THR A 83 3.98 7.71 7.81
C THR A 83 3.90 6.54 8.78
N PHE A 84 5.02 6.14 9.35
CA PHE A 84 5.11 4.98 10.23
C PHE A 84 4.98 5.34 11.71
N THR A 85 5.11 6.63 12.05
CA THR A 85 5.08 7.14 13.44
C THR A 85 3.83 7.98 13.66
N LYS A 86 3.96 9.31 13.61
CA LYS A 86 2.88 10.27 13.91
C LYS A 86 1.59 9.99 13.11
N PHE A 87 1.72 9.68 11.83
CA PHE A 87 0.57 9.52 10.93
C PHE A 87 0.20 8.05 10.64
N ARG A 88 0.79 7.08 11.34
CA ARG A 88 0.45 5.67 11.09
C ARG A 88 -1.04 5.39 11.26
N LYS A 89 -1.63 5.77 12.37
CA LYS A 89 -3.07 5.58 12.62
C LYS A 89 -3.97 6.40 11.68
N PRO A 90 -3.71 7.70 11.44
CA PRO A 90 -4.41 8.44 10.39
C PRO A 90 -4.37 7.77 9.02
N ILE A 91 -3.21 7.31 8.55
CA ILE A 91 -3.09 6.64 7.24
C ILE A 91 -3.82 5.28 7.22
N GLU A 92 -3.81 4.51 8.31
CA GLU A 92 -4.64 3.29 8.43
C GLU A 92 -6.13 3.63 8.17
N LYS A 93 -6.62 4.75 8.70
CA LYS A 93 -7.98 5.24 8.47
C LYS A 93 -8.19 5.69 7.03
N ASP A 94 -7.27 6.46 6.47
CA ASP A 94 -7.34 6.91 5.07
C ASP A 94 -7.39 5.74 4.08
N LEU A 95 -6.56 4.71 4.30
CA LEU A 95 -6.56 3.53 3.44
C LEU A 95 -7.85 2.69 3.59
N THR A 96 -8.49 2.76 4.75
CA THR A 96 -9.83 2.19 4.95
C THR A 96 -10.87 2.99 4.18
N GLU A 97 -10.83 4.31 4.27
CA GLU A 97 -11.73 5.24 3.58
C GLU A 97 -11.67 5.05 2.05
N ILE A 98 -10.46 4.95 1.47
CA ILE A 98 -10.32 4.76 0.03
C ILE A 98 -10.93 3.44 -0.45
N VAL A 99 -10.85 2.37 0.33
CA VAL A 99 -11.53 1.11 -0.02
C VAL A 99 -13.06 1.27 0.00
N GLU A 100 -13.60 2.01 0.93
CA GLU A 100 -15.04 2.30 0.95
C GLU A 100 -15.47 3.20 -0.23
N ILE A 101 -14.62 4.13 -0.67
CA ILE A 101 -14.83 4.89 -1.91
C ILE A 101 -14.84 3.95 -3.12
N MET A 102 -13.86 3.05 -3.21
CA MET A 102 -13.78 2.06 -4.29
C MET A 102 -15.05 1.19 -4.36
N LYS A 103 -15.55 0.71 -3.23
CA LYS A 103 -16.77 -0.13 -3.18
C LYS A 103 -18.02 0.58 -3.66
N LYS A 104 -18.07 1.91 -3.58
CA LYS A 104 -19.18 2.73 -4.04
C LYS A 104 -19.10 3.11 -5.53
N ASP A 105 -17.97 2.89 -6.16
CA ASP A 105 -17.79 3.17 -7.58
C ASP A 105 -18.46 2.07 -8.42
N PRO A 106 -19.44 2.40 -9.29
CA PRO A 106 -20.18 1.41 -10.08
C PRO A 106 -19.29 0.65 -11.08
N LYS A 107 -18.12 1.19 -11.43
CA LYS A 107 -17.13 0.50 -12.29
C LYS A 107 -16.20 -0.44 -11.54
N VAL A 108 -16.30 -0.53 -10.21
CA VAL A 108 -15.49 -1.41 -9.37
C VAL A 108 -16.27 -2.65 -8.99
N ASP A 109 -15.71 -3.82 -9.27
CA ASP A 109 -16.19 -5.06 -8.68
C ASP A 109 -15.79 -5.12 -7.20
N SER A 110 -16.71 -4.75 -6.33
CA SER A 110 -16.51 -4.67 -4.88
C SER A 110 -16.14 -6.01 -4.22
N LYS A 111 -16.39 -7.14 -4.91
CA LYS A 111 -15.98 -8.47 -4.45
C LYS A 111 -14.53 -8.79 -4.79
N ASN A 112 -13.90 -8.02 -5.68
CA ASN A 112 -12.57 -8.26 -6.22
C ASN A 112 -11.68 -7.03 -6.11
N ILE A 113 -11.36 -6.63 -4.86
CA ILE A 113 -10.44 -5.54 -4.53
C ILE A 113 -9.13 -6.12 -4.02
N PHE A 114 -8.01 -5.65 -4.57
CA PHE A 114 -6.65 -6.07 -4.25
C PHE A 114 -5.78 -4.85 -3.88
N ALA A 115 -4.62 -5.08 -3.25
CA ALA A 115 -3.68 -4.01 -2.98
C ALA A 115 -2.25 -4.41 -3.35
N VAL A 116 -1.52 -3.50 -4.01
CA VAL A 116 -0.09 -3.63 -4.25
C VAL A 116 0.64 -2.41 -3.70
N GLY A 117 1.77 -2.63 -3.07
CA GLY A 117 2.54 -1.52 -2.52
C GLY A 117 4.04 -1.68 -2.72
N PHE A 118 4.71 -0.55 -2.89
CA PHE A 118 6.11 -0.45 -3.25
C PHE A 118 6.89 0.28 -2.15
N SER A 119 7.95 -0.34 -1.59
CA SER A 119 8.77 0.24 -0.52
C SER A 119 7.92 0.68 0.70
N ASN A 120 7.72 1.96 0.93
CA ASN A 120 6.78 2.51 1.91
C ASN A 120 5.38 1.92 1.73
N GLY A 121 4.88 1.93 0.49
CA GLY A 121 3.61 1.30 0.14
C GLY A 121 3.58 -0.21 0.42
N GLY A 122 4.72 -0.90 0.35
CA GLY A 122 4.82 -2.32 0.71
C GLY A 122 4.54 -2.60 2.21
N PHE A 123 4.87 -1.65 3.09
CA PHE A 123 4.41 -1.66 4.48
C PHE A 123 2.88 -1.58 4.55
N TRP A 124 2.29 -0.67 3.79
CA TRP A 124 0.85 -0.45 3.76
C TRP A 124 0.09 -1.58 3.07
N ALA A 125 0.67 -2.23 2.05
CA ALA A 125 0.09 -3.45 1.47
C ALA A 125 0.00 -4.58 2.51
N THR A 126 0.98 -4.66 3.43
CA THR A 126 0.91 -5.60 4.56
C THR A 126 -0.21 -5.23 5.54
N PHE A 127 -0.44 -3.94 5.79
CA PHE A 127 -1.60 -3.47 6.55
C PHE A 127 -2.91 -3.86 5.85
N MET A 128 -3.02 -3.66 4.53
CA MET A 128 -4.23 -3.99 3.77
C MET A 128 -4.59 -5.48 3.87
N ALA A 129 -3.59 -6.39 3.83
CA ALA A 129 -3.83 -7.81 4.11
C ALA A 129 -4.38 -8.02 5.53
N GLY A 130 -3.78 -7.34 6.52
CA GLY A 130 -4.17 -7.43 7.94
C GLY A 130 -5.55 -6.86 8.25
N SER A 131 -5.96 -5.79 7.57
CA SER A 131 -7.26 -5.14 7.72
C SER A 131 -8.42 -5.97 7.18
N LYS A 132 -8.14 -6.97 6.32
CA LYS A 132 -9.10 -7.87 5.67
C LYS A 132 -10.06 -7.19 4.68
N GLN A 133 -9.79 -5.93 4.33
CA GLN A 133 -10.67 -5.15 3.44
C GLN A 133 -10.46 -5.46 1.95
N VAL A 134 -9.36 -6.16 1.61
CA VAL A 134 -9.03 -6.58 0.25
C VAL A 134 -8.97 -8.10 0.15
N ASN A 135 -9.08 -8.63 -1.07
CA ASN A 135 -9.04 -10.08 -1.31
C ASN A 135 -7.63 -10.65 -1.09
N ALA A 136 -6.62 -9.95 -1.60
CA ALA A 136 -5.21 -10.26 -1.42
C ALA A 136 -4.36 -9.00 -1.58
N SER A 137 -3.11 -9.04 -1.08
CA SER A 137 -2.16 -7.94 -1.20
C SER A 137 -0.80 -8.41 -1.68
N SER A 138 -0.02 -7.52 -2.30
CA SER A 138 1.37 -7.77 -2.70
C SER A 138 2.30 -6.66 -2.21
N SER A 139 3.39 -7.03 -1.53
CA SER A 139 4.39 -6.12 -0.97
C SER A 139 5.71 -6.25 -1.73
N HIS A 140 6.06 -5.25 -2.53
CA HIS A 140 7.29 -5.21 -3.32
C HIS A 140 8.38 -4.47 -2.56
N TYR A 141 9.52 -5.11 -2.31
CA TYR A 141 10.66 -4.55 -1.54
C TYR A 141 10.20 -3.68 -0.37
N GLY A 142 9.20 -4.15 0.37
CA GLY A 142 8.52 -3.41 1.43
C GLY A 142 9.42 -3.03 2.59
N VAL A 143 8.98 -2.03 3.37
CA VAL A 143 9.65 -1.64 4.61
C VAL A 143 9.24 -2.61 5.71
N TRP A 144 10.18 -3.42 6.18
CA TRP A 144 10.00 -4.44 7.22
C TRP A 144 10.73 -4.11 8.51
N GLN A 145 11.73 -3.22 8.43
CA GLN A 145 12.56 -2.86 9.55
C GLN A 145 12.85 -1.37 9.54
N PHE A 146 12.81 -0.78 10.70
CA PHE A 146 13.27 0.57 10.99
C PHE A 146 14.62 0.48 11.69
N GLY A 147 15.54 1.41 11.42
CA GLY A 147 16.91 1.40 11.97
C GLY A 147 16.97 1.47 13.50
N PRO A 148 18.16 1.72 14.10
CA PRO A 148 18.35 1.75 15.54
C PRO A 148 17.48 2.79 16.28
N SER A 149 17.01 3.81 15.56
CA SER A 149 16.06 4.82 16.05
C SER A 149 14.60 4.36 16.02
N GLN A 150 14.36 3.04 15.98
CA GLN A 150 13.00 2.50 16.02
C GLN A 150 12.35 2.82 17.36
N THR A 151 11.30 3.63 17.32
CA THR A 151 10.49 3.92 18.52
C THR A 151 9.75 2.67 18.99
N ALA A 152 9.38 2.63 20.26
CA ALA A 152 8.61 1.53 20.84
C ALA A 152 7.33 1.24 20.03
N ASP A 153 6.67 2.29 19.51
CA ASP A 153 5.46 2.21 18.71
C ASP A 153 5.63 1.46 17.38
N LEU A 154 6.85 1.45 16.83
CA LEU A 154 7.16 0.75 15.57
C LEU A 154 7.64 -0.69 15.78
N LYS A 155 7.98 -1.06 17.01
CA LYS A 155 8.50 -2.40 17.30
C LYS A 155 7.53 -3.49 16.82
N GLY A 156 8.01 -4.30 15.88
CA GLY A 156 7.28 -5.44 15.33
C GLY A 156 6.34 -5.12 14.15
N TYR A 157 6.22 -3.86 13.69
CA TYR A 157 5.51 -3.52 12.46
C TYR A 157 6.42 -3.69 11.23
N PRO A 158 5.84 -4.01 10.05
CA PRO A 158 4.44 -4.30 9.77
C PRO A 158 4.00 -5.73 10.16
N ALA A 159 4.90 -6.58 10.65
CA ALA A 159 4.60 -7.98 11.00
C ALA A 159 3.45 -8.14 12.03
N LYS A 160 3.19 -7.12 12.83
CA LYS A 160 2.05 -7.09 13.78
C LYS A 160 0.68 -7.08 13.11
N TYR A 161 0.58 -6.59 11.87
CA TYR A 161 -0.68 -6.65 11.12
C TYR A 161 -1.08 -8.07 10.74
N ILE A 162 -0.10 -8.98 10.60
CA ILE A 162 -0.35 -10.34 10.13
C ILE A 162 -0.70 -11.25 11.29
N LYS A 163 -1.88 -11.85 11.20
CA LYS A 163 -2.45 -12.82 12.12
C LYS A 163 -2.84 -14.09 11.36
N LYS A 164 -3.29 -15.12 12.07
CA LYS A 164 -3.68 -16.41 11.50
C LYS A 164 -4.77 -16.28 10.42
N ASP A 165 -5.69 -15.34 10.58
CA ASP A 165 -6.87 -15.11 9.72
C ASP A 165 -6.70 -13.94 8.74
N THR A 166 -5.50 -13.40 8.58
CA THR A 166 -5.17 -12.34 7.62
C THR A 166 -5.44 -12.80 6.18
N ARG A 167 -5.80 -11.86 5.31
CA ARG A 167 -5.96 -12.11 3.87
C ARG A 167 -4.61 -12.50 3.24
N PRO A 168 -4.64 -13.20 2.10
CA PRO A 168 -3.44 -13.59 1.38
C PRO A 168 -2.47 -12.43 1.13
N LEU A 169 -1.18 -12.68 1.34
CA LEU A 169 -0.11 -11.69 1.16
C LEU A 169 1.05 -12.30 0.38
N LEU A 170 1.38 -11.70 -0.77
CA LEU A 170 2.59 -11.99 -1.51
C LEU A 170 3.69 -11.00 -1.09
N ILE A 171 4.85 -11.53 -0.71
CA ILE A 171 6.03 -10.73 -0.36
C ILE A 171 7.12 -10.97 -1.38
N LEU A 172 7.50 -9.94 -2.11
CA LEU A 172 8.56 -9.95 -3.10
C LEU A 172 9.73 -9.09 -2.61
N HIS A 173 10.89 -9.71 -2.35
CA HIS A 173 12.01 -8.99 -1.73
C HIS A 173 13.36 -9.37 -2.37
N PRO A 174 14.22 -8.38 -2.74
CA PRO A 174 15.52 -8.67 -3.32
C PRO A 174 16.55 -8.94 -2.24
N LYS A 175 17.39 -9.99 -2.42
CA LYS A 175 18.47 -10.30 -1.47
C LYS A 175 19.57 -9.22 -1.45
N LYS A 176 19.71 -8.47 -2.55
CA LYS A 176 20.67 -7.35 -2.66
C LYS A 176 20.05 -5.98 -2.33
N ASP A 177 18.97 -5.97 -1.56
CA ASP A 177 18.34 -4.72 -1.12
C ASP A 177 19.31 -3.91 -0.21
N GLN A 178 19.66 -2.73 -0.66
CA GLN A 178 20.57 -1.82 0.06
C GLN A 178 19.86 -0.95 1.09
N VAL A 179 18.54 -0.83 1.02
CA VAL A 179 17.70 -0.04 1.94
C VAL A 179 17.13 -0.93 3.05
N GLN A 180 16.51 -2.03 2.66
CA GLN A 180 15.92 -3.02 3.57
C GLN A 180 16.75 -4.32 3.49
N LYS A 181 17.96 -4.27 4.06
CA LYS A 181 18.96 -5.34 3.93
C LYS A 181 18.39 -6.71 4.28
N TYR A 182 18.49 -7.64 3.34
CA TYR A 182 17.94 -8.99 3.42
C TYR A 182 18.23 -9.70 4.76
N GLY A 183 19.49 -9.69 5.20
CA GLY A 183 19.88 -10.32 6.48
C GLY A 183 19.10 -9.82 7.70
N ARG A 184 18.61 -8.57 7.64
CA ARG A 184 17.80 -7.98 8.72
C ARG A 184 16.32 -8.29 8.57
N VAL A 185 15.78 -8.21 7.34
CA VAL A 185 14.34 -8.37 7.12
C VAL A 185 13.88 -9.82 7.03
N LYS A 186 14.78 -10.74 6.65
CA LYS A 186 14.49 -12.18 6.52
C LYS A 186 13.78 -12.76 7.75
N SER A 187 14.25 -12.42 8.95
CA SER A 187 13.66 -12.93 10.20
C SER A 187 12.21 -12.43 10.40
N TYR A 188 11.93 -11.17 10.05
CA TYR A 188 10.57 -10.62 10.15
C TYR A 188 9.64 -11.27 9.14
N ILE A 189 10.07 -11.40 7.88
CA ILE A 189 9.31 -12.04 6.80
C ILE A 189 9.04 -13.52 7.14
N SER A 190 10.05 -14.25 7.63
CA SER A 190 9.88 -15.64 8.04
C SER A 190 8.89 -15.80 9.19
N LYS A 191 8.89 -14.89 10.17
CA LYS A 191 7.91 -14.89 11.26
C LYS A 191 6.48 -14.67 10.73
N VAL A 192 6.31 -13.81 9.74
CA VAL A 192 5.02 -13.53 9.10
C VAL A 192 4.53 -14.76 8.33
N ALA A 193 5.39 -15.37 7.51
CA ALA A 193 5.05 -16.58 6.76
C ALA A 193 4.66 -17.77 7.66
N LYS A 194 5.31 -17.91 8.82
CA LYS A 194 4.96 -18.95 9.82
C LYS A 194 3.60 -18.70 10.50
N LYS A 195 3.18 -17.45 10.61
CA LYS A 195 1.89 -17.12 11.26
C LYS A 195 0.68 -17.41 10.40
N ASN A 196 0.84 -17.38 9.09
CA ASN A 196 -0.28 -17.52 8.16
C ASN A 196 0.17 -18.24 6.88
N LEU A 197 -0.42 -19.40 6.62
CA LEU A 197 -0.12 -20.23 5.45
C LEU A 197 -0.50 -19.58 4.11
N LYS A 198 -1.27 -18.47 4.13
CA LYS A 198 -1.62 -17.68 2.94
C LYS A 198 -0.58 -16.59 2.64
N VAL A 199 0.54 -16.56 3.36
CA VAL A 199 1.66 -15.67 3.07
C VAL A 199 2.63 -16.42 2.17
N GLU A 200 2.77 -15.95 0.93
CA GLU A 200 3.73 -16.43 -0.05
C GLU A 200 4.92 -15.48 -0.10
N VAL A 201 6.13 -16.02 -0.17
CA VAL A 201 7.37 -15.22 -0.17
C VAL A 201 8.24 -15.65 -1.34
N HIS A 202 8.67 -14.67 -2.13
CA HIS A 202 9.67 -14.88 -3.17
C HIS A 202 10.84 -13.92 -3.01
N TYR A 203 12.07 -14.48 -2.98
CA TYR A 203 13.29 -13.69 -2.90
C TYR A 203 14.02 -13.69 -4.25
N TYR A 204 14.38 -12.49 -4.73
CA TYR A 204 15.20 -12.34 -5.91
C TYR A 204 16.68 -12.30 -5.56
N GLU A 205 17.49 -13.15 -6.23
CA GLU A 205 18.94 -13.20 -6.03
C GLU A 205 19.64 -11.94 -6.56
N LYS A 206 19.09 -11.36 -7.62
CA LYS A 206 19.58 -10.15 -8.27
C LYS A 206 18.63 -8.97 -8.02
N GLY A 207 19.02 -7.77 -8.48
CA GLY A 207 18.26 -6.54 -8.26
C GLY A 207 18.37 -6.04 -6.83
N GLY A 208 17.96 -4.80 -6.62
CA GLY A 208 18.00 -4.15 -5.33
C GLY A 208 16.69 -3.44 -5.02
N HIS A 209 16.72 -2.53 -4.05
CA HIS A 209 15.55 -1.71 -3.73
C HIS A 209 15.11 -0.88 -4.94
N ALA A 210 13.80 -0.74 -5.15
CA ALA A 210 13.23 0.01 -6.27
C ALA A 210 13.62 -0.51 -7.66
N TRP A 211 13.56 -1.82 -7.88
CA TRP A 211 13.89 -2.48 -9.17
C TRP A 211 13.16 -1.96 -10.40
N HIS A 212 12.09 -1.18 -10.23
CA HIS A 212 11.33 -0.52 -11.30
C HIS A 212 11.95 0.81 -11.75
N ASN A 213 12.79 1.44 -10.91
CA ASN A 213 13.21 2.82 -11.10
C ASN A 213 14.58 2.95 -11.79
N LYS A 214 14.56 3.34 -13.09
CA LYS A 214 15.77 3.57 -13.89
C LYS A 214 16.66 4.70 -13.35
N LYS A 215 16.11 5.67 -12.62
CA LYS A 215 16.85 6.82 -12.08
C LYS A 215 17.55 6.50 -10.76
N TYR A 216 17.34 5.33 -10.18
CA TYR A 216 18.00 4.94 -8.94
C TYR A 216 19.48 4.56 -9.20
N LYS A 217 20.31 5.58 -9.40
CA LYS A 217 21.69 5.48 -9.90
C LYS A 217 22.70 4.78 -8.98
N LYS A 218 22.39 4.47 -7.74
CA LYS A 218 23.31 3.73 -6.88
C LYS A 218 23.30 2.23 -7.16
N GLY A 219 23.43 1.90 -8.43
CA GLY A 219 24.03 0.67 -9.00
C GLY A 219 23.29 -0.64 -8.77
N VAL A 220 22.25 -0.72 -7.95
CA VAL A 220 21.71 -2.00 -7.52
C VAL A 220 20.18 -2.06 -7.62
N GLY A 221 19.52 -0.94 -7.99
CA GLY A 221 18.07 -0.86 -7.99
C GLY A 221 17.44 -1.47 -9.22
N TYR A 222 17.53 -0.79 -10.35
CA TYR A 222 16.79 -1.14 -11.55
C TYR A 222 17.14 -2.51 -12.11
N ASN A 223 16.11 -3.34 -12.31
CA ASN A 223 16.22 -4.58 -13.04
C ASN A 223 14.89 -4.84 -13.77
N ARG A 224 14.91 -4.69 -15.10
CA ARG A 224 13.72 -4.80 -15.94
C ARG A 224 13.04 -6.16 -15.87
N GLU A 225 13.83 -7.23 -15.82
CA GLU A 225 13.31 -8.60 -15.81
C GLU A 225 12.65 -8.91 -14.47
N ILE A 226 13.30 -8.55 -13.34
CA ILE A 226 12.69 -8.67 -12.02
C ILE A 226 11.44 -7.82 -11.92
N TYR A 227 11.44 -6.61 -12.49
CA TYR A 227 10.25 -5.77 -12.47
C TYR A 227 9.07 -6.44 -13.20
N LYS A 228 9.30 -6.96 -14.39
CA LYS A 228 8.27 -7.69 -15.15
C LYS A 228 7.80 -8.96 -14.43
N ASP A 229 8.72 -9.77 -13.93
CA ASP A 229 8.40 -10.99 -13.20
C ASP A 229 7.62 -10.69 -11.92
N ALA A 230 8.02 -9.66 -11.16
CA ALA A 230 7.33 -9.26 -9.94
C ALA A 230 5.88 -8.80 -10.20
N MET A 231 5.65 -8.08 -11.30
CA MET A 231 4.30 -7.69 -11.70
C MET A 231 3.47 -8.90 -12.16
N ALA A 232 4.06 -9.79 -12.97
CA ALA A 232 3.40 -11.02 -13.41
C ALA A 232 3.02 -11.94 -12.23
N ARG A 233 3.94 -12.13 -11.27
CA ARG A 233 3.64 -12.90 -10.03
C ARG A 233 2.51 -12.26 -9.24
N THR A 234 2.49 -10.94 -9.14
CA THR A 234 1.43 -10.22 -8.44
C THR A 234 0.08 -10.44 -9.11
N ILE A 235 0.00 -10.35 -10.43
CA ILE A 235 -1.21 -10.58 -11.21
C ILE A 235 -1.67 -12.04 -11.06
N THR A 236 -0.77 -13.00 -11.22
CA THR A 236 -1.06 -14.43 -11.00
C THR A 236 -1.59 -14.68 -9.59
N PHE A 237 -0.97 -14.06 -8.59
CA PHE A 237 -1.40 -14.16 -7.20
C PHE A 237 -2.80 -13.56 -7.00
N PHE A 238 -3.10 -12.41 -7.58
CA PHE A 238 -4.43 -11.80 -7.49
C PHE A 238 -5.49 -12.64 -8.20
N ASN A 239 -5.18 -13.17 -9.39
CA ASN A 239 -6.09 -14.07 -10.13
C ASN A 239 -6.44 -15.32 -9.32
N LYS A 240 -5.52 -15.89 -8.53
CA LYS A 240 -5.77 -17.01 -7.62
C LYS A 240 -6.84 -16.70 -6.55
N TYR A 241 -6.99 -15.42 -6.18
CA TYR A 241 -7.92 -14.98 -5.13
C TYR A 241 -9.08 -14.11 -5.65
N LYS A 242 -9.25 -14.04 -6.96
CA LYS A 242 -10.44 -13.47 -7.61
C LYS A 242 -11.65 -14.38 -7.33
N ARG A 243 -12.81 -13.75 -7.11
CA ARG A 243 -14.09 -14.44 -6.82
C ARG A 243 -15.07 -14.30 -7.96
#